data_0e8dce7835bd571f916f82e88c9be039
#
_entry.id   0e8dce7835bd571f916f82e88c9be039
#
_cell.length_a   1.000
_cell.length_b   1.000
_cell.length_c   1.000
_cell.angle_alpha   90.00
_cell.angle_beta   90.00
_cell.angle_gamma   90.00
#
_symmetry.space_group_name_H-M   'P 1'
#
loop_
_entity.id
_entity.type
_entity.pdbx_description
1 polymer ?
#
loop_
_entity_poly.entity_id
_entity_poly.type
_entity_poly.pdbx_seq_one_letter_code
_entity_poly.pdbx_strand_id
1 'polypeptide(L)'
;ESPETTFIEEGIKIGKDTLISGFVKIYGNSQIGEDCIIEGNTKIIDSTIEDSVRVDNAVIEKSYMEKDSDIGPFARLRPNSRIGKKVHIGNFVEVKNSSLGEGTKAGHLAYIGDSDLGKDINIGCGVVFVNYDGKYKHRSIIEDKAFIGSNANIVAPVKVKKEGFVAAGSTITQDVNSGELIIERAEQKHIKGYVERKKQRDKNHKE
;
A
#
# COMPACT_ATOMS: atom_id res chain seq x y z
N GLU A 1 15.43 -5.81 -22.47
CA GLU A 1 15.51 -4.67 -23.40
C GLU A 1 16.47 -3.62 -22.85
N SER A 2 17.09 -2.84 -23.75
CA SER A 2 17.99 -1.72 -23.40
C SER A 2 19.06 -2.06 -22.35
N PRO A 3 19.96 -3.03 -22.65
CA PRO A 3 20.98 -3.49 -21.69
C PRO A 3 21.93 -2.37 -21.24
N GLU A 4 22.12 -1.34 -22.06
CA GLU A 4 22.96 -0.18 -21.76
C GLU A 4 22.44 0.71 -20.62
N THR A 5 21.17 0.59 -20.27
CA THR A 5 20.53 1.34 -19.17
C THR A 5 20.07 0.46 -18.02
N THR A 6 20.25 -0.86 -18.14
CA THR A 6 19.84 -1.85 -17.14
C THR A 6 21.05 -2.31 -16.33
N PHE A 7 20.92 -2.37 -15.00
CA PHE A 7 21.95 -2.87 -14.13
C PHE A 7 21.49 -4.10 -13.35
N ILE A 8 22.19 -5.22 -13.51
CA ILE A 8 21.94 -6.46 -12.79
C ILE A 8 23.27 -6.91 -12.17
N GLU A 9 23.31 -6.99 -10.86
CA GLU A 9 24.51 -7.42 -10.12
C GLU A 9 24.83 -8.89 -10.43
N GLU A 10 26.12 -9.21 -10.45
CA GLU A 10 26.57 -10.57 -10.74
C GLU A 10 26.01 -11.59 -9.73
N GLY A 11 25.62 -12.75 -10.21
CA GLY A 11 25.06 -13.87 -9.41
C GLY A 11 23.55 -13.81 -9.18
N ILE A 12 22.85 -12.77 -9.64
CA ILE A 12 21.39 -12.70 -9.57
C ILE A 12 20.77 -13.75 -10.51
N LYS A 13 19.80 -14.50 -9.98
CA LYS A 13 19.07 -15.52 -10.74
C LYS A 13 17.80 -14.93 -11.31
N ILE A 14 17.58 -15.14 -12.61
CA ILE A 14 16.39 -14.69 -13.32
C ILE A 14 15.81 -15.90 -14.09
N GLY A 15 14.50 -16.13 -13.91
CA GLY A 15 13.79 -17.21 -14.58
C GLY A 15 13.57 -16.94 -16.07
N LYS A 16 13.12 -17.99 -16.78
CA LYS A 16 12.85 -17.95 -18.22
C LYS A 16 11.76 -16.93 -18.54
N ASP A 17 11.79 -16.46 -19.76
CA ASP A 17 10.75 -15.60 -20.36
C ASP A 17 10.42 -14.33 -19.58
N THR A 18 11.29 -13.97 -18.62
CA THR A 18 11.17 -12.72 -17.85
C THR A 18 11.68 -11.54 -18.67
N LEU A 19 10.81 -10.54 -18.84
CA LEU A 19 11.12 -9.29 -19.53
C LEU A 19 11.64 -8.25 -18.54
N ILE A 20 12.82 -7.71 -18.79
CA ILE A 20 13.40 -6.58 -18.03
C ILE A 20 13.63 -5.43 -19.00
N SER A 21 12.97 -4.29 -18.76
CA SER A 21 13.14 -3.11 -19.61
C SER A 21 14.27 -2.20 -19.11
N GLY A 22 14.56 -1.13 -19.85
CA GLY A 22 15.60 -0.16 -19.47
C GLY A 22 15.35 0.52 -18.12
N PHE A 23 16.45 1.01 -17.52
CA PHE A 23 16.49 1.71 -16.23
C PHE A 23 16.18 0.87 -14.99
N VAL A 24 15.99 -0.44 -15.14
CA VAL A 24 15.86 -1.39 -14.02
C VAL A 24 17.21 -1.61 -13.35
N LYS A 25 17.22 -1.69 -12.02
CA LYS A 25 18.41 -1.97 -11.21
C LYS A 25 18.12 -3.08 -10.22
N ILE A 26 18.87 -4.18 -10.26
CA ILE A 26 18.71 -5.34 -9.38
C ILE A 26 20.02 -5.60 -8.64
N TYR A 27 19.95 -5.66 -7.31
CA TYR A 27 21.10 -5.77 -6.44
C TYR A 27 20.98 -6.88 -5.38
N GLY A 28 22.12 -7.24 -4.80
CA GLY A 28 22.25 -8.11 -3.64
C GLY A 28 21.77 -9.53 -3.90
N ASN A 29 21.23 -10.18 -2.89
CA ASN A 29 20.72 -11.56 -2.98
C ASN A 29 19.30 -11.62 -3.59
N SER A 30 19.07 -10.88 -4.69
CA SER A 30 17.76 -10.88 -5.33
C SER A 30 17.57 -12.09 -6.23
N GLN A 31 16.33 -12.57 -6.32
CA GLN A 31 15.91 -13.66 -7.20
C GLN A 31 14.62 -13.27 -7.91
N ILE A 32 14.56 -13.52 -9.21
CA ILE A 32 13.40 -13.22 -10.05
C ILE A 32 12.93 -14.52 -10.70
N GLY A 33 11.65 -14.80 -10.63
CA GLY A 33 11.01 -15.98 -11.20
C GLY A 33 10.87 -15.96 -12.72
N GLU A 34 10.07 -16.86 -13.24
CA GLU A 34 9.75 -17.00 -14.67
C GLU A 34 8.59 -16.06 -15.05
N ASP A 35 8.47 -15.72 -16.34
CA ASP A 35 7.35 -14.94 -16.92
C ASP A 35 7.08 -13.59 -16.22
N CYS A 36 8.08 -13.00 -15.56
CA CYS A 36 7.94 -11.70 -14.92
C CYS A 36 8.06 -10.54 -15.91
N ILE A 37 7.43 -9.42 -15.60
CA ILE A 37 7.58 -8.16 -16.34
C ILE A 37 8.06 -7.08 -15.37
N ILE A 38 9.29 -6.59 -15.58
CA ILE A 38 9.92 -5.58 -14.71
C ILE A 38 10.27 -4.36 -15.54
N GLU A 39 9.59 -3.24 -15.27
CA GLU A 39 9.62 -2.05 -16.11
C GLU A 39 9.99 -0.78 -15.36
N GLY A 40 10.35 0.24 -16.12
CA GLY A 40 10.58 1.60 -15.67
C GLY A 40 11.76 1.77 -14.72
N ASN A 41 11.79 2.85 -13.95
CA ASN A 41 12.85 3.12 -12.98
C ASN A 41 12.71 2.24 -11.72
N THR A 42 12.62 0.92 -11.93
CA THR A 42 12.47 -0.06 -10.85
C THR A 42 13.81 -0.37 -10.20
N LYS A 43 13.81 -0.44 -8.85
CA LYS A 43 14.96 -0.85 -8.06
C LYS A 43 14.58 -2.01 -7.14
N ILE A 44 15.28 -3.16 -7.27
CA ILE A 44 15.07 -4.36 -6.46
C ILE A 44 16.36 -4.66 -5.69
N ILE A 45 16.28 -4.85 -4.36
CA ILE A 45 17.42 -5.09 -3.49
C ILE A 45 17.10 -6.22 -2.52
N ASP A 46 17.93 -7.25 -2.43
CA ASP A 46 17.81 -8.36 -1.47
C ASP A 46 16.39 -8.94 -1.41
N SER A 47 15.72 -9.11 -2.55
CA SER A 47 14.31 -9.43 -2.61
C SER A 47 14.04 -10.64 -3.50
N THR A 48 12.97 -11.38 -3.18
CA THR A 48 12.51 -12.50 -3.99
C THR A 48 11.20 -12.15 -4.68
N ILE A 49 11.19 -12.28 -5.97
CA ILE A 49 10.03 -12.09 -6.85
C ILE A 49 9.71 -13.45 -7.47
N GLU A 50 8.54 -14.01 -7.18
CA GLU A 50 8.09 -15.27 -7.78
C GLU A 50 7.62 -15.07 -9.23
N ASP A 51 7.08 -16.15 -9.84
CA ASP A 51 6.70 -16.19 -11.25
C ASP A 51 5.51 -15.27 -11.57
N SER A 52 5.44 -14.81 -12.81
CA SER A 52 4.33 -14.00 -13.34
C SER A 52 4.04 -12.72 -12.56
N VAL A 53 5.04 -12.17 -11.91
CA VAL A 53 4.92 -10.89 -11.16
C VAL A 53 5.17 -9.72 -12.10
N ARG A 54 4.35 -8.67 -11.93
CA ARG A 54 4.54 -7.42 -12.64
C ARG A 54 5.03 -6.31 -11.71
N VAL A 55 6.11 -5.63 -12.10
CA VAL A 55 6.71 -4.52 -11.34
C VAL A 55 6.90 -3.32 -12.27
N ASP A 56 6.30 -2.20 -11.91
CA ASP A 56 6.39 -0.96 -12.69
C ASP A 56 6.84 0.21 -11.81
N ASN A 57 7.95 0.89 -12.16
CA ASN A 57 8.44 2.09 -11.48
C ASN A 57 8.41 1.99 -9.94
N ALA A 58 8.90 0.90 -9.37
CA ALA A 58 8.80 0.60 -7.94
C ALA A 58 10.17 0.44 -7.27
N VAL A 59 10.19 0.62 -5.94
CA VAL A 59 11.36 0.31 -5.11
C VAL A 59 11.00 -0.85 -4.18
N ILE A 60 11.74 -1.96 -4.28
CA ILE A 60 11.50 -3.20 -3.53
C ILE A 60 12.78 -3.54 -2.75
N GLU A 61 12.70 -3.52 -1.42
CA GLU A 61 13.84 -3.75 -0.53
C GLU A 61 13.52 -4.85 0.48
N LYS A 62 14.36 -5.90 0.54
CA LYS A 62 14.30 -7.00 1.51
C LYS A 62 12.86 -7.51 1.70
N SER A 63 12.21 -7.80 0.58
CA SER A 63 10.79 -8.13 0.49
C SER A 63 10.56 -9.38 -0.35
N TYR A 64 9.37 -9.94 -0.22
CA TYR A 64 8.97 -11.14 -0.93
C TYR A 64 7.64 -10.89 -1.66
N MET A 65 7.59 -11.19 -2.95
CA MET A 65 6.37 -11.12 -3.75
C MET A 65 6.03 -12.50 -4.30
N GLU A 66 4.85 -12.98 -3.96
CA GLU A 66 4.32 -14.25 -4.47
C GLU A 66 3.76 -14.07 -5.89
N LYS A 67 3.62 -15.19 -6.59
CA LYS A 67 3.23 -15.23 -7.99
C LYS A 67 1.93 -14.51 -8.32
N ASP A 68 1.80 -14.09 -9.56
CA ASP A 68 0.63 -13.39 -10.12
C ASP A 68 0.30 -12.06 -9.41
N SER A 69 1.19 -11.55 -8.55
CA SER A 69 1.03 -10.24 -7.91
C SER A 69 1.59 -9.10 -8.76
N ASP A 70 1.15 -7.89 -8.49
CA ASP A 70 1.66 -6.71 -9.19
C ASP A 70 1.89 -5.52 -8.27
N ILE A 71 2.86 -4.66 -8.66
CA ILE A 71 3.20 -3.45 -7.93
C ILE A 71 3.55 -2.30 -8.87
N GLY A 72 3.03 -1.12 -8.55
CA GLY A 72 3.36 0.13 -9.23
C GLY A 72 2.18 0.81 -9.91
N PRO A 73 2.45 1.91 -10.62
CA PRO A 73 3.72 2.63 -10.58
C PRO A 73 3.93 3.45 -9.30
N PHE A 74 5.19 3.82 -9.03
CA PHE A 74 5.60 4.67 -7.89
C PHE A 74 5.21 4.12 -6.51
N ALA A 75 5.27 2.80 -6.36
CA ALA A 75 5.03 2.12 -5.09
C ALA A 75 6.34 1.70 -4.43
N ARG A 76 6.29 1.41 -3.12
CA ARG A 76 7.48 1.01 -2.38
C ARG A 76 7.19 -0.15 -1.42
N LEU A 77 7.98 -1.21 -1.52
CA LEU A 77 8.09 -2.24 -0.48
C LEU A 77 9.36 -1.99 0.33
N ARG A 78 9.17 -1.75 1.62
CA ARG A 78 10.26 -1.62 2.60
C ARG A 78 10.54 -2.96 3.26
N PRO A 79 11.69 -3.09 3.95
CA PRO A 79 12.10 -4.35 4.54
C PRO A 79 11.02 -5.09 5.33
N ASN A 80 11.05 -6.42 5.22
CA ASN A 80 10.12 -7.36 5.85
C ASN A 80 8.66 -7.23 5.33
N SER A 81 8.47 -6.84 4.09
CA SER A 81 7.15 -6.87 3.44
C SER A 81 6.97 -8.18 2.68
N ARG A 82 5.81 -8.83 2.87
CA ARG A 82 5.41 -10.04 2.17
C ARG A 82 4.10 -9.81 1.43
N ILE A 83 4.15 -9.93 0.11
CA ILE A 83 3.03 -9.72 -0.79
C ILE A 83 2.56 -11.08 -1.31
N GLY A 84 1.34 -11.48 -0.96
CA GLY A 84 0.75 -12.75 -1.33
C GLY A 84 0.33 -12.82 -2.80
N LYS A 85 -0.14 -13.99 -3.21
CA LYS A 85 -0.59 -14.24 -4.60
C LYS A 85 -1.69 -13.27 -5.01
N LYS A 86 -1.63 -12.80 -6.26
CA LYS A 86 -2.68 -11.94 -6.86
C LYS A 86 -2.96 -10.67 -6.06
N VAL A 87 -2.06 -10.25 -5.21
CA VAL A 87 -2.14 -8.96 -4.51
C VAL A 87 -1.85 -7.85 -5.49
N HIS A 88 -2.66 -6.80 -5.46
CA HIS A 88 -2.47 -5.59 -6.25
C HIS A 88 -2.00 -4.43 -5.35
N ILE A 89 -0.81 -3.92 -5.62
CA ILE A 89 -0.24 -2.71 -5.00
C ILE A 89 -0.15 -1.61 -6.04
N GLY A 90 -1.05 -0.64 -5.98
CA GLY A 90 -1.09 0.44 -6.96
C GLY A 90 -0.21 1.64 -6.62
N ASN A 91 -0.48 2.75 -7.29
CA ASN A 91 0.37 3.92 -7.25
C ASN A 91 0.42 4.62 -5.88
N PHE A 92 1.61 5.05 -5.50
CA PHE A 92 1.90 5.75 -4.24
C PHE A 92 1.51 4.97 -2.98
N VAL A 93 1.56 3.64 -3.05
CA VAL A 93 1.37 2.78 -1.88
C VAL A 93 2.74 2.43 -1.30
N GLU A 94 2.89 2.61 0.00
CA GLU A 94 4.06 2.13 0.75
C GLU A 94 3.66 1.00 1.69
N VAL A 95 4.36 -0.13 1.61
CA VAL A 95 4.21 -1.26 2.53
C VAL A 95 5.51 -1.45 3.31
N LYS A 96 5.42 -1.62 4.63
CA LYS A 96 6.57 -1.77 5.51
C LYS A 96 6.31 -2.80 6.61
N ASN A 97 7.19 -3.78 6.74
CA ASN A 97 7.13 -4.79 7.83
C ASN A 97 5.73 -5.39 7.99
N SER A 98 5.09 -5.75 6.86
CA SER A 98 3.69 -6.16 6.80
C SER A 98 3.50 -7.33 5.86
N SER A 99 2.48 -8.13 6.11
CA SER A 99 2.04 -9.22 5.23
C SER A 99 0.67 -8.92 4.63
N LEU A 100 0.52 -9.09 3.33
CA LEU A 100 -0.74 -8.97 2.60
C LEU A 100 -1.10 -10.34 2.02
N GLY A 101 -2.23 -10.89 2.44
CA GLY A 101 -2.72 -12.19 1.96
C GLY A 101 -3.29 -12.13 0.54
N GLU A 102 -3.48 -13.31 -0.04
CA GLU A 102 -3.91 -13.50 -1.41
C GLU A 102 -5.11 -12.63 -1.81
N GLY A 103 -5.07 -12.03 -3.00
CA GLY A 103 -6.15 -11.24 -3.59
C GLY A 103 -6.42 -9.88 -2.94
N THR A 104 -5.66 -9.50 -1.90
CA THR A 104 -5.79 -8.19 -1.25
C THR A 104 -5.36 -7.07 -2.19
N LYS A 105 -6.08 -5.94 -2.14
CA LYS A 105 -5.86 -4.79 -3.02
C LYS A 105 -5.65 -3.50 -2.24
N ALA A 106 -4.58 -2.79 -2.57
CA ALA A 106 -4.28 -1.44 -2.13
C ALA A 106 -3.93 -0.59 -3.37
N GLY A 107 -4.94 -0.05 -4.04
CA GLY A 107 -4.78 0.54 -5.37
C GLY A 107 -4.13 1.92 -5.40
N HIS A 108 -4.26 2.72 -4.34
CA HIS A 108 -3.85 4.12 -4.39
C HIS A 108 -3.46 4.68 -3.03
N LEU A 109 -2.35 5.44 -3.00
CA LEU A 109 -1.98 6.38 -1.94
C LEU A 109 -2.30 5.87 -0.53
N ALA A 110 -1.64 4.81 -0.09
CA ALA A 110 -1.85 4.22 1.23
C ALA A 110 -0.52 3.93 1.92
N TYR A 111 -0.51 4.04 3.24
CA TYR A 111 0.61 3.57 4.06
C TYR A 111 0.18 2.35 4.89
N ILE A 112 0.80 1.20 4.64
CA ILE A 112 0.55 -0.06 5.34
C ILE A 112 1.82 -0.43 6.11
N GLY A 113 1.84 -0.13 7.39
CA GLY A 113 3.00 -0.35 8.26
C GLY A 113 2.71 -1.24 9.45
N ASP A 114 3.63 -2.18 9.74
CA ASP A 114 3.57 -3.08 10.88
C ASP A 114 2.18 -3.76 11.02
N SER A 115 1.72 -4.44 9.95
CA SER A 115 0.36 -4.99 9.88
C SER A 115 0.31 -6.36 9.23
N ASP A 116 -0.64 -7.18 9.64
CA ASP A 116 -0.95 -8.48 9.02
C ASP A 116 -2.35 -8.42 8.41
N LEU A 117 -2.41 -8.46 7.09
CA LEU A 117 -3.63 -8.45 6.31
C LEU A 117 -3.90 -9.86 5.76
N GLY A 118 -5.13 -10.34 5.97
CA GLY A 118 -5.63 -11.60 5.40
C GLY A 118 -5.89 -11.51 3.90
N LYS A 119 -6.82 -12.34 3.41
CA LYS A 119 -7.15 -12.49 1.99
C LYS A 119 -8.30 -11.58 1.57
N ASP A 120 -8.32 -11.24 0.29
CA ASP A 120 -9.44 -10.54 -0.37
C ASP A 120 -9.85 -9.23 0.33
N ILE A 121 -8.90 -8.53 0.92
CA ILE A 121 -9.13 -7.25 1.60
C ILE A 121 -9.07 -6.11 0.59
N ASN A 122 -9.94 -5.13 0.76
CA ASN A 122 -9.86 -3.87 0.02
C ASN A 122 -9.37 -2.74 0.91
N ILE A 123 -8.24 -2.14 0.55
CA ILE A 123 -7.69 -0.95 1.19
C ILE A 123 -8.01 0.27 0.33
N GLY A 124 -8.81 1.18 0.86
CA GLY A 124 -9.21 2.42 0.19
C GLY A 124 -8.07 3.42 0.02
N CYS A 125 -8.23 4.33 -0.92
CA CYS A 125 -7.29 5.43 -1.13
C CYS A 125 -7.12 6.29 0.13
N GLY A 126 -5.89 6.68 0.45
CA GLY A 126 -5.60 7.54 1.60
C GLY A 126 -5.64 6.85 2.96
N VAL A 127 -5.72 5.53 3.00
CA VAL A 127 -5.69 4.77 4.27
C VAL A 127 -4.30 4.84 4.90
N VAL A 128 -4.26 5.09 6.20
CA VAL A 128 -3.03 5.13 6.99
C VAL A 128 -3.12 4.17 8.16
N PHE A 129 -2.18 3.23 8.24
CA PHE A 129 -1.94 2.44 9.44
C PHE A 129 -1.05 3.23 10.38
N VAL A 130 -1.65 3.82 11.41
CA VAL A 130 -0.96 4.65 12.42
C VAL A 130 -0.29 3.73 13.43
N ASN A 131 0.90 3.27 13.09
CA ASN A 131 1.63 2.22 13.79
C ASN A 131 2.62 2.70 14.86
N TYR A 132 2.80 4.02 15.05
CA TYR A 132 3.80 4.60 15.95
C TYR A 132 3.17 5.57 16.93
N ASP A 133 3.39 5.36 18.23
CA ASP A 133 2.82 6.15 19.33
C ASP A 133 3.75 7.28 19.83
N GLY A 134 4.88 7.49 19.15
CA GLY A 134 5.92 8.43 19.57
C GLY A 134 7.10 7.73 20.25
N LYS A 135 6.96 6.48 20.70
CA LYS A 135 8.00 5.69 21.35
C LYS A 135 8.11 4.27 20.81
N TYR A 136 6.98 3.58 20.65
CA TYR A 136 6.90 2.17 20.23
C TYR A 136 6.08 2.04 18.94
N LYS A 137 6.32 0.94 18.25
CA LYS A 137 5.51 0.51 17.10
C LYS A 137 4.57 -0.59 17.52
N HIS A 138 3.33 -0.48 17.08
CA HIS A 138 2.26 -1.43 17.34
C HIS A 138 1.79 -2.04 16.03
N ARG A 139 1.27 -3.27 16.12
CA ARG A 139 0.83 -4.03 14.95
C ARG A 139 -0.68 -4.08 14.86
N SER A 140 -1.23 -3.92 13.66
CA SER A 140 -2.66 -4.11 13.37
C SER A 140 -2.90 -5.43 12.65
N ILE A 141 -4.07 -6.01 12.84
CA ILE A 141 -4.50 -7.25 12.20
C ILE A 141 -5.80 -6.99 11.45
N ILE A 142 -5.81 -7.25 10.15
CA ILE A 142 -7.01 -7.14 9.31
C ILE A 142 -7.32 -8.53 8.77
N GLU A 143 -8.45 -9.10 9.18
CA GLU A 143 -8.83 -10.45 8.75
C GLU A 143 -9.49 -10.45 7.36
N ASP A 144 -9.68 -11.66 6.82
CA ASP A 144 -10.14 -11.89 5.46
C ASP A 144 -11.40 -11.10 5.10
N LYS A 145 -11.46 -10.63 3.86
CA LYS A 145 -12.60 -9.93 3.25
C LYS A 145 -13.03 -8.65 3.97
N ALA A 146 -12.21 -8.11 4.86
CA ALA A 146 -12.48 -6.81 5.45
C ALA A 146 -12.42 -5.70 4.39
N PHE A 147 -13.17 -4.63 4.62
CA PHE A 147 -13.18 -3.45 3.77
C PHE A 147 -12.74 -2.23 4.58
N ILE A 148 -11.66 -1.61 4.17
CA ILE A 148 -11.16 -0.37 4.79
C ILE A 148 -11.46 0.79 3.85
N GLY A 149 -12.39 1.64 4.25
CA GLY A 149 -12.83 2.79 3.45
C GLY A 149 -11.76 3.84 3.24
N SER A 150 -11.87 4.62 2.16
CA SER A 150 -10.90 5.67 1.82
C SER A 150 -10.72 6.68 2.94
N ASN A 151 -9.49 7.18 3.12
CA ASN A 151 -9.11 8.14 4.17
C ASN A 151 -9.40 7.66 5.60
N ALA A 152 -9.46 6.34 5.82
CA ALA A 152 -9.54 5.81 7.18
C ALA A 152 -8.15 5.76 7.83
N ASN A 153 -8.09 6.04 9.14
CA ASN A 153 -6.90 5.86 9.96
C ASN A 153 -7.09 4.66 10.89
N ILE A 154 -6.17 3.70 10.82
CA ILE A 154 -6.15 2.51 11.67
C ILE A 154 -5.11 2.75 12.76
N VAL A 155 -5.54 3.16 13.96
CA VAL A 155 -4.63 3.48 15.06
C VAL A 155 -4.28 2.21 15.81
N ALA A 156 -3.09 1.69 15.55
CA ALA A 156 -2.62 0.44 16.13
C ALA A 156 -2.37 0.54 17.65
N PRO A 157 -2.61 -0.55 18.42
CA PRO A 157 -3.05 -1.85 17.93
C PRO A 157 -4.57 -1.94 17.74
N VAL A 158 -5.02 -2.40 16.59
CA VAL A 158 -6.44 -2.62 16.26
C VAL A 158 -6.60 -3.90 15.45
N LYS A 159 -7.66 -4.65 15.71
CA LYS A 159 -8.05 -5.81 14.93
C LYS A 159 -9.38 -5.57 14.22
N VAL A 160 -9.38 -5.62 12.89
CA VAL A 160 -10.60 -5.68 12.08
C VAL A 160 -10.85 -7.14 11.74
N LYS A 161 -11.90 -7.73 12.33
CA LYS A 161 -12.22 -9.13 12.12
C LYS A 161 -12.83 -9.36 10.75
N LYS A 162 -12.96 -10.64 10.38
CA LYS A 162 -13.43 -11.09 9.07
C LYS A 162 -14.69 -10.35 8.60
N GLU A 163 -14.66 -9.87 7.36
CA GLU A 163 -15.78 -9.10 6.76
C GLU A 163 -16.13 -7.81 7.53
N GLY A 164 -15.26 -7.36 8.46
CA GLY A 164 -15.45 -6.09 9.14
C GLY A 164 -15.33 -4.91 8.17
N PHE A 165 -16.12 -3.89 8.36
CA PHE A 165 -16.22 -2.75 7.47
C PHE A 165 -15.87 -1.44 8.19
N VAL A 166 -14.86 -0.73 7.72
CA VAL A 166 -14.50 0.60 8.22
C VAL A 166 -15.00 1.64 7.23
N ALA A 167 -15.89 2.53 7.69
CA ALA A 167 -16.43 3.59 6.85
C ALA A 167 -15.34 4.59 6.42
N ALA A 168 -15.46 5.12 5.21
CA ALA A 168 -14.54 6.13 4.70
C ALA A 168 -14.44 7.36 5.64
N GLY A 169 -13.22 7.88 5.83
CA GLY A 169 -12.94 9.03 6.68
C GLY A 169 -12.99 8.78 8.18
N SER A 170 -13.05 7.53 8.61
CA SER A 170 -13.09 7.17 10.03
C SER A 170 -11.70 7.00 10.62
N THR A 171 -11.50 7.42 11.87
CA THR A 171 -10.32 7.12 12.67
C THR A 171 -10.68 6.11 13.74
N ILE A 172 -10.20 4.86 13.60
CA ILE A 172 -10.57 3.78 14.51
C ILE A 172 -9.46 3.45 15.50
N THR A 173 -9.84 3.31 16.76
CA THR A 173 -8.97 2.99 17.91
C THR A 173 -9.44 1.75 18.67
N GLN A 174 -10.48 1.09 18.18
CA GLN A 174 -11.07 -0.11 18.79
C GLN A 174 -11.23 -1.21 17.74
N ASP A 175 -11.26 -2.44 18.20
CA ASP A 175 -11.50 -3.59 17.36
C ASP A 175 -12.88 -3.54 16.70
N VAL A 176 -12.95 -4.04 15.45
CA VAL A 176 -14.18 -4.16 14.67
C VAL A 176 -14.54 -5.64 14.63
N ASN A 177 -15.77 -6.01 15.03
CA ASN A 177 -16.19 -7.40 14.99
C ASN A 177 -16.53 -7.88 13.57
N SER A 178 -16.66 -9.19 13.39
CA SER A 178 -16.98 -9.78 12.10
C SER A 178 -18.32 -9.27 11.57
N GLY A 179 -18.31 -8.79 10.31
CA GLY A 179 -19.51 -8.28 9.65
C GLY A 179 -20.05 -6.97 10.21
N GLU A 180 -19.35 -6.31 11.12
CA GLU A 180 -19.73 -4.99 11.64
C GLU A 180 -19.26 -3.85 10.75
N LEU A 181 -20.04 -2.79 10.70
CA LEU A 181 -19.65 -1.49 10.20
C LEU A 181 -19.28 -0.58 11.36
N ILE A 182 -18.05 -0.06 11.38
CA ILE A 182 -17.63 1.03 12.29
C ILE A 182 -17.58 2.36 11.55
N ILE A 183 -18.12 3.41 12.16
CA ILE A 183 -18.13 4.79 11.64
C ILE A 183 -17.70 5.74 12.75
N GLU A 184 -16.70 6.56 12.48
CA GLU A 184 -16.31 7.70 13.33
C GLU A 184 -16.17 8.92 12.42
N ARG A 185 -17.16 9.82 12.46
CA ARG A 185 -17.20 11.08 11.70
C ARG A 185 -18.03 12.12 12.42
N ALA A 186 -17.60 13.38 12.34
CA ALA A 186 -18.42 14.50 12.83
C ALA A 186 -19.67 14.72 11.96
N GLU A 187 -20.73 15.24 12.56
CA GLU A 187 -21.91 15.68 11.81
C GLU A 187 -21.58 16.85 10.88
N GLN A 188 -22.14 16.84 9.69
CA GLN A 188 -21.97 17.91 8.72
C GLN A 188 -22.75 19.16 9.16
N LYS A 189 -22.11 20.33 9.09
CA LYS A 189 -22.74 21.62 9.36
C LYS A 189 -22.87 22.43 8.08
N HIS A 190 -24.10 22.87 7.78
CA HIS A 190 -24.37 23.76 6.66
C HIS A 190 -24.38 25.22 7.13
N ILE A 191 -23.47 26.03 6.63
CA ILE A 191 -23.35 27.45 6.96
C ILE A 191 -23.92 28.29 5.84
N LYS A 192 -25.21 28.64 5.93
CA LYS A 192 -25.88 29.48 4.92
C LYS A 192 -25.27 30.87 4.86
N GLY A 193 -25.17 31.45 3.68
CA GLY A 193 -24.63 32.81 3.45
C GLY A 193 -23.13 32.96 3.78
N TYR A 194 -22.36 31.87 3.83
CA TYR A 194 -20.93 31.92 4.13
C TYR A 194 -20.13 32.76 3.10
N VAL A 195 -20.42 32.58 1.81
CA VAL A 195 -19.69 33.25 0.74
C VAL A 195 -19.97 34.76 0.74
N GLU A 196 -21.22 35.16 0.96
CA GLU A 196 -21.63 36.56 1.06
C GLU A 196 -20.94 37.26 2.22
N ARG A 197 -20.94 36.64 3.40
CA ARG A 197 -20.22 37.19 4.59
C ARG A 197 -18.72 37.25 4.36
N LYS A 198 -18.13 36.30 3.68
CA LYS A 198 -16.71 36.35 3.32
C LYS A 198 -16.41 37.51 2.39
N LYS A 199 -17.20 37.72 1.34
CA LYS A 199 -17.06 38.86 0.40
C LYS A 199 -17.16 40.22 1.12
N GLN A 200 -18.06 40.35 2.08
CA GLN A 200 -18.18 41.57 2.87
C GLN A 200 -16.94 41.82 3.74
N ARG A 201 -16.41 40.79 4.42
CA ARG A 201 -15.16 40.95 5.20
C ARG A 201 -13.98 41.35 4.32
N ASP A 202 -13.86 40.74 3.14
CA ASP A 202 -12.76 41.01 2.20
C ASP A 202 -12.83 42.46 1.63
N LYS A 203 -14.02 43.07 1.55
CA LYS A 203 -14.19 44.50 1.20
C LYS A 203 -13.74 45.41 2.34
N ASN A 204 -14.15 45.12 3.55
CA ASN A 204 -13.81 45.95 4.73
C ASN A 204 -12.31 45.89 5.12
N HIS A 205 -11.54 44.93 4.62
CA HIS A 205 -10.10 44.85 4.81
C HIS A 205 -9.30 45.58 3.71
N LYS A 206 -9.97 46.13 2.70
CA LYS A 206 -9.33 46.91 1.63
C LYS A 206 -9.51 48.44 1.78
N GLU A 207 -10.28 48.85 2.76
CA GLU A 207 -10.40 50.24 3.24
C GLU A 207 -9.49 50.44 4.49
#